data_07ee1d45673547f5380eab9434580e8b
#
_entry.id   07ee1d45673547f5380eab9434580e8b
#
_cell.length_a   1.000
_cell.length_b   1.000
_cell.length_c   1.000
_cell.angle_alpha   90.00
_cell.angle_beta   90.00
_cell.angle_gamma   90.00
#
_symmetry.space_group_name_H-M   'P 1'
#
loop_
_entity.id
_entity.type
_entity.pdbx_description
1 polymer ?
#
loop_
_entity_poly.entity_id
_entity_poly.type
_entity_poly.pdbx_seq_one_letter_code
_entity_poly.pdbx_strand_id
1 'polypeptide(L)'
;LIKLNNLQYNPIKLDFLEDQNYSLDSLVSNFDFDDLCKKYKEKFGFSKIKTFSFSKEGFLGLFLELKGKIAVSFGECEALIQGAKLYESLGFELTWIGLNKDGSVNYQELKDKDIDFLFLSSCVMDTFFEISLDDVKNFTNAKIISNGSAKIDSLSDIVYFDNYKLCGYSLSGVILFNDENIFELLNMAFIDTLAVKCCFEALENQKFNYEVKEKFLEKLKEKLKDNIYFFVDNKKTLPYTLHFALKNIKAREIIRTLAFDNIFLSNGEGCSLGLSKPSRIIQAMGYDETTSRNAISLNFLQDFDEETILKIVDKIEQKYKQIRVLD
;
A
#
# COMPACT_ATOMS: atom_id res chain seq x y z
N LEU A 1 -6.76 -0.17 -24.38
CA LEU A 1 -7.05 -0.27 -22.95
C LEU A 1 -5.83 0.25 -22.18
N ILE A 2 -5.98 1.39 -21.51
CA ILE A 2 -4.91 2.03 -20.74
C ILE A 2 -5.28 1.91 -19.27
N LYS A 3 -4.50 1.16 -18.50
CA LYS A 3 -4.71 0.96 -17.07
C LYS A 3 -3.68 1.74 -16.28
N LEU A 4 -4.12 2.80 -15.62
CA LEU A 4 -3.34 3.60 -14.66
C LEU A 4 -3.88 3.44 -13.23
N ASN A 5 -4.88 2.59 -13.05
CA ASN A 5 -5.49 2.24 -11.77
C ASN A 5 -4.96 0.93 -11.20
N ASN A 6 -3.80 0.49 -11.67
CA ASN A 6 -3.19 -0.73 -11.17
C ASN A 6 -2.80 -0.52 -9.70
N LEU A 7 -3.47 -1.26 -8.84
CA LEU A 7 -3.11 -1.33 -7.42
C LEU A 7 -2.11 -2.44 -7.14
N GLN A 8 -1.83 -3.28 -8.15
CA GLN A 8 -0.83 -4.33 -8.08
C GLN A 8 0.54 -3.77 -8.44
N TYR A 9 1.48 -3.88 -7.52
CA TYR A 9 2.84 -3.37 -7.71
C TYR A 9 3.69 -4.25 -8.62
N ASN A 10 3.38 -5.54 -8.70
CA ASN A 10 4.14 -6.48 -9.53
C ASN A 10 3.31 -7.73 -9.86
N PRO A 11 2.29 -7.62 -10.74
CA PRO A 11 1.46 -8.76 -11.08
C PRO A 11 2.30 -9.87 -11.72
N ILE A 12 2.14 -11.09 -11.21
CA ILE A 12 2.78 -12.30 -11.73
C ILE A 12 1.75 -13.17 -12.45
N LYS A 13 2.24 -14.07 -13.31
CA LYS A 13 1.43 -15.15 -13.85
C LYS A 13 1.64 -16.37 -12.97
N LEU A 14 0.55 -17.01 -12.56
CA LEU A 14 0.60 -18.32 -11.94
C LEU A 14 0.60 -19.35 -13.07
N ASP A 15 1.75 -19.94 -13.36
CA ASP A 15 1.79 -21.22 -14.03
C ASP A 15 1.33 -22.27 -13.03
N PHE A 16 0.51 -23.22 -13.48
CA PHE A 16 -0.26 -24.08 -12.59
C PHE A 16 0.62 -24.78 -11.57
N LEU A 17 0.18 -24.77 -10.31
CA LEU A 17 0.96 -25.26 -9.19
C LEU A 17 0.90 -26.78 -9.13
N GLU A 18 2.01 -27.41 -9.39
CA GLU A 18 2.20 -28.82 -9.17
C GLU A 18 2.49 -29.15 -7.70
N ASP A 19 2.84 -28.14 -6.90
CA ASP A 19 3.27 -28.27 -5.50
C ASP A 19 2.06 -28.33 -4.57
N GLN A 20 1.49 -29.51 -4.39
CA GLN A 20 0.47 -29.76 -3.36
C GLN A 20 1.11 -30.40 -2.15
N ASN A 21 0.81 -29.89 -0.96
CA ASN A 21 1.17 -30.54 0.27
C ASN A 21 0.08 -31.55 0.66
N TYR A 22 0.34 -32.83 0.50
CA TYR A 22 -0.61 -33.90 0.83
C TYR A 22 -0.55 -34.35 2.28
N SER A 23 0.42 -33.88 3.07
CA SER A 23 0.59 -34.28 4.45
C SER A 23 0.12 -33.20 5.39
N LEU A 24 -0.70 -33.58 6.37
CA LEU A 24 -1.05 -32.75 7.53
C LEU A 24 -0.14 -33.05 8.73
N ASP A 25 0.82 -33.96 8.60
CA ASP A 25 1.76 -34.29 9.66
C ASP A 25 2.82 -33.19 9.79
N SER A 26 2.86 -32.56 10.95
CA SER A 26 3.84 -31.52 11.27
C SER A 26 5.30 -32.02 11.35
N LEU A 27 5.51 -33.32 11.40
CA LEU A 27 6.83 -33.94 11.37
C LEU A 27 7.36 -34.21 9.96
N VAL A 28 6.49 -34.13 8.95
CA VAL A 28 6.90 -34.20 7.56
C VAL A 28 7.36 -32.84 7.10
N SER A 29 8.66 -32.71 6.82
CA SER A 29 9.20 -31.47 6.23
C SER A 29 8.68 -31.29 4.80
N ASN A 30 8.24 -30.09 4.47
CA ASN A 30 7.99 -29.70 3.09
C ASN A 30 9.28 -29.05 2.57
N PHE A 31 10.07 -29.82 1.82
CA PHE A 31 11.38 -29.36 1.33
C PHE A 31 11.28 -28.07 0.50
N ASP A 32 10.23 -27.91 -0.29
CA ASP A 32 10.03 -26.72 -1.11
C ASP A 32 9.75 -25.49 -0.25
N PHE A 33 8.98 -25.65 0.82
CA PHE A 33 8.72 -24.54 1.75
C PHE A 33 9.96 -24.20 2.57
N ASP A 34 10.71 -25.20 3.02
CA ASP A 34 11.97 -24.98 3.76
C ASP A 34 13.01 -24.27 2.89
N ASP A 35 13.09 -24.61 1.59
CA ASP A 35 13.93 -23.94 0.63
C ASP A 35 13.47 -22.50 0.39
N LEU A 36 12.17 -22.28 0.30
CA LEU A 36 11.58 -20.95 0.15
C LEU A 36 11.87 -20.07 1.40
N CYS A 37 11.77 -20.63 2.60
CA CYS A 37 12.16 -19.94 3.83
C CYS A 37 13.66 -19.53 3.83
N LYS A 38 14.53 -20.40 3.33
CA LYS A 38 15.97 -20.06 3.16
C LYS A 38 16.15 -18.91 2.18
N LYS A 39 15.45 -18.93 1.03
CA LYS A 39 15.49 -17.86 0.04
C LYS A 39 15.04 -16.53 0.62
N TYR A 40 13.96 -16.51 1.40
CA TYR A 40 13.50 -15.30 2.11
C TYR A 40 14.58 -14.78 3.08
N LYS A 41 15.20 -15.69 3.85
CA LYS A 41 16.26 -15.34 4.80
C LYS A 41 17.48 -14.75 4.09
N GLU A 42 17.93 -15.38 3.01
CA GLU A 42 19.10 -14.95 2.25
C GLU A 42 18.86 -13.58 1.57
N LYS A 43 17.65 -13.37 1.03
CA LYS A 43 17.36 -12.17 0.25
C LYS A 43 16.89 -10.98 1.10
N PHE A 44 16.06 -11.24 2.10
CA PHE A 44 15.38 -10.19 2.89
C PHE A 44 15.78 -10.18 4.38
N GLY A 45 16.55 -11.15 4.84
CA GLY A 45 17.05 -11.20 6.22
C GLY A 45 16.05 -11.73 7.25
N PHE A 46 14.89 -12.25 6.84
CA PHE A 46 13.85 -12.77 7.73
C PHE A 46 13.82 -14.30 7.70
N SER A 47 13.83 -14.91 8.88
CA SER A 47 13.92 -16.36 9.05
C SER A 47 12.58 -17.04 9.34
N LYS A 48 11.55 -16.29 9.67
CA LYS A 48 10.22 -16.79 10.03
C LYS A 48 9.16 -16.19 9.13
N ILE A 49 8.19 -17.02 8.78
CA ILE A 49 7.08 -16.68 7.89
C ILE A 49 5.78 -17.12 8.55
N LYS A 50 4.78 -16.26 8.52
CA LYS A 50 3.40 -16.56 8.89
C LYS A 50 2.46 -16.01 7.84
N THR A 51 1.34 -16.67 7.61
CA THR A 51 0.26 -16.15 6.77
C THR A 51 -0.94 -15.75 7.62
N PHE A 52 -1.68 -14.76 7.18
CA PHE A 52 -2.88 -14.26 7.85
C PHE A 52 -3.89 -13.76 6.83
N SER A 53 -5.16 -13.67 7.22
CA SER A 53 -6.16 -13.02 6.36
C SER A 53 -5.86 -11.52 6.24
N PHE A 54 -5.69 -11.02 5.01
CA PHE A 54 -5.50 -9.57 4.81
C PHE A 54 -6.85 -8.83 4.89
N SER A 55 -7.40 -8.82 6.08
CA SER A 55 -8.71 -8.23 6.44
C SER A 55 -8.64 -7.59 7.82
N LYS A 56 -9.68 -6.85 8.20
CA LYS A 56 -9.75 -6.27 9.55
C LYS A 56 -9.69 -7.32 10.66
N GLU A 57 -10.26 -8.51 10.41
CA GLU A 57 -10.23 -9.63 11.36
C GLU A 57 -8.83 -10.24 11.47
N GLY A 58 -8.12 -10.35 10.36
CA GLY A 58 -6.74 -10.84 10.37
C GLY A 58 -5.79 -9.87 11.08
N PHE A 59 -5.93 -8.56 10.86
CA PHE A 59 -5.16 -7.56 11.61
C PHE A 59 -5.53 -7.53 13.10
N LEU A 60 -6.82 -7.69 13.44
CA LEU A 60 -7.21 -7.87 14.84
C LEU A 60 -6.49 -9.06 15.47
N GLY A 61 -6.43 -10.20 14.76
CA GLY A 61 -5.69 -11.38 15.22
C GLY A 61 -4.21 -11.07 15.50
N LEU A 62 -3.55 -10.35 14.58
CA LEU A 62 -2.16 -9.92 14.78
C LEU A 62 -2.00 -9.00 16.00
N PHE A 63 -2.90 -8.02 16.19
CA PHE A 63 -2.87 -7.14 17.38
C PHE A 63 -3.02 -7.92 18.69
N LEU A 64 -3.89 -8.94 18.72
CA LEU A 64 -4.13 -9.77 19.91
C LEU A 64 -2.93 -10.68 20.25
N GLU A 65 -2.11 -11.04 19.27
CA GLU A 65 -0.88 -11.82 19.50
C GLU A 65 0.27 -10.95 20.04
N LEU A 66 0.29 -9.66 19.71
CA LEU A 66 1.33 -8.73 20.16
C LEU A 66 1.19 -8.45 21.65
N LYS A 67 2.26 -8.74 22.41
CA LYS A 67 2.30 -8.50 23.86
C LYS A 67 3.01 -7.18 24.13
N GLY A 68 2.27 -6.05 24.09
CA GLY A 68 2.85 -4.74 24.31
C GLY A 68 1.95 -3.61 23.86
N LYS A 69 2.47 -2.39 23.97
CA LYS A 69 1.78 -1.16 23.57
C LYS A 69 1.93 -0.94 22.08
N ILE A 70 0.82 -0.81 21.40
CA ILE A 70 0.75 -0.74 19.95
C ILE A 70 0.45 0.70 19.51
N ALA A 71 1.20 1.18 18.52
CA ALA A 71 0.88 2.39 17.79
C ALA A 71 0.58 2.08 16.32
N VAL A 72 -0.31 2.85 15.70
CA VAL A 72 -0.71 2.71 14.30
C VAL A 72 -0.74 4.07 13.62
N SER A 73 -0.07 4.19 12.49
CA SER A 73 -0.14 5.39 11.66
C SER A 73 -1.48 5.48 10.91
N PHE A 74 -2.08 6.66 10.84
CA PHE A 74 -3.23 6.90 9.96
C PHE A 74 -2.91 6.76 8.47
N GLY A 75 -1.61 6.72 8.11
CA GLY A 75 -1.14 6.46 6.74
C GLY A 75 -1.28 5.02 6.27
N GLU A 76 -1.68 4.10 7.15
CA GLU A 76 -1.81 2.68 6.88
C GLU A 76 -3.00 2.32 5.98
N CYS A 77 -2.99 1.08 5.44
CA CYS A 77 -4.07 0.55 4.61
C CYS A 77 -5.39 0.40 5.38
N GLU A 78 -6.51 0.44 4.65
CA GLU A 78 -7.85 0.41 5.23
C GLU A 78 -8.11 -0.84 6.09
N ALA A 79 -7.64 -2.01 5.67
CA ALA A 79 -7.83 -3.25 6.42
C ALA A 79 -7.18 -3.18 7.81
N LEU A 80 -5.96 -2.63 7.90
CA LEU A 80 -5.26 -2.43 9.16
C LEU A 80 -5.96 -1.40 10.04
N ILE A 81 -6.35 -0.25 9.49
CA ILE A 81 -7.09 0.79 10.22
C ILE A 81 -8.41 0.26 10.80
N GLN A 82 -9.15 -0.52 10.01
CA GLN A 82 -10.40 -1.13 10.50
C GLN A 82 -10.14 -2.20 11.57
N GLY A 83 -9.06 -2.96 11.45
CA GLY A 83 -8.62 -3.91 12.48
C GLY A 83 -8.24 -3.21 13.79
N ALA A 84 -7.51 -2.09 13.70
CA ALA A 84 -7.13 -1.26 14.84
C ALA A 84 -8.35 -0.66 15.56
N LYS A 85 -9.32 -0.13 14.80
CA LYS A 85 -10.59 0.36 15.37
C LYS A 85 -11.42 -0.76 16.02
N LEU A 86 -11.39 -1.96 15.45
CA LEU A 86 -12.04 -3.12 16.05
C LEU A 86 -11.36 -3.50 17.37
N TYR A 87 -10.03 -3.49 17.43
CA TYR A 87 -9.23 -3.72 18.62
C TYR A 87 -9.59 -2.73 19.75
N GLU A 88 -9.68 -1.42 19.45
CA GLU A 88 -10.13 -0.41 20.41
C GLU A 88 -11.59 -0.65 20.86
N SER A 89 -12.48 -1.06 19.96
CA SER A 89 -13.89 -1.32 20.30
C SER A 89 -14.06 -2.49 21.27
N LEU A 90 -13.08 -3.38 21.37
CA LEU A 90 -13.00 -4.47 22.35
C LEU A 90 -12.44 -4.04 23.70
N GLY A 91 -12.06 -2.76 23.86
CA GLY A 91 -11.54 -2.19 25.11
C GLY A 91 -10.03 -2.23 25.25
N PHE A 92 -9.28 -2.56 24.19
CA PHE A 92 -7.83 -2.50 24.18
C PHE A 92 -7.33 -1.10 23.85
N GLU A 93 -6.24 -0.68 24.46
CA GLU A 93 -5.60 0.60 24.18
C GLU A 93 -4.71 0.56 22.95
N LEU A 94 -4.76 1.63 22.14
CA LEU A 94 -3.93 1.81 20.95
C LEU A 94 -3.56 3.28 20.80
N THR A 95 -2.33 3.55 20.34
CA THR A 95 -1.86 4.89 20.06
C THR A 95 -1.96 5.19 18.57
N TRP A 96 -2.71 6.23 18.21
CA TRP A 96 -2.76 6.72 16.82
C TRP A 96 -1.65 7.72 16.55
N ILE A 97 -1.03 7.63 15.37
CA ILE A 97 -0.02 8.56 14.88
C ILE A 97 -0.56 9.29 13.66
N GLY A 98 -0.67 10.61 13.76
CA GLY A 98 -1.26 11.47 12.75
C GLY A 98 -0.39 11.66 11.50
N LEU A 99 -1.00 12.30 10.50
CA LEU A 99 -0.31 12.79 9.31
C LEU A 99 -0.23 14.31 9.35
N ASN A 100 0.88 14.86 8.89
CA ASN A 100 1.04 16.28 8.64
C ASN A 100 0.32 16.67 7.33
N LYS A 101 0.05 17.95 7.15
CA LYS A 101 -0.62 18.48 5.97
C LYS A 101 0.15 18.27 4.66
N ASP A 102 1.45 18.05 4.73
CA ASP A 102 2.34 17.72 3.60
C ASP A 102 2.40 16.23 3.25
N GLY A 103 1.66 15.39 3.97
CA GLY A 103 1.60 13.94 3.80
C GLY A 103 2.61 13.14 4.60
N SER A 104 3.55 13.79 5.28
CA SER A 104 4.49 13.11 6.17
C SER A 104 3.81 12.62 7.45
N VAL A 105 4.39 11.62 8.10
CA VAL A 105 3.94 11.14 9.42
C VAL A 105 4.34 12.13 10.49
N ASN A 106 3.45 12.39 11.46
CA ASN A 106 3.73 13.27 12.59
C ASN A 106 4.58 12.55 13.64
N TYR A 107 5.88 12.45 13.41
CA TYR A 107 6.82 11.78 14.33
C TYR A 107 6.90 12.41 15.72
N GLN A 108 6.50 13.67 15.89
CA GLN A 108 6.47 14.31 17.21
C GLN A 108 5.48 13.61 18.16
N GLU A 109 4.47 12.97 17.63
CA GLU A 109 3.52 12.18 18.43
C GLU A 109 4.11 10.88 18.97
N LEU A 110 5.27 10.43 18.45
CA LEU A 110 6.01 9.28 18.97
C LEU A 110 6.88 9.65 20.17
N LYS A 111 7.27 10.92 20.28
CA LYS A 111 8.20 11.36 21.30
C LYS A 111 7.61 11.16 22.69
N ASP A 112 8.45 10.65 23.59
CA ASP A 112 8.12 10.39 25.00
C ASP A 112 6.94 9.41 25.21
N LYS A 113 6.54 8.66 24.18
CA LYS A 113 5.56 7.57 24.29
C LYS A 113 6.26 6.22 24.48
N ASP A 114 5.75 5.46 25.42
CA ASP A 114 6.15 4.09 25.67
C ASP A 114 5.38 3.20 24.69
N ILE A 115 6.04 2.81 23.59
CA ILE A 115 5.48 2.03 22.47
C ILE A 115 6.40 0.84 22.23
N ASP A 116 5.86 -0.38 22.21
CA ASP A 116 6.60 -1.59 21.89
C ASP A 116 6.57 -1.88 20.39
N PHE A 117 5.41 -1.65 19.73
CA PHE A 117 5.19 -1.96 18.32
C PHE A 117 4.56 -0.78 17.59
N LEU A 118 5.14 -0.41 16.44
CA LEU A 118 4.64 0.66 15.59
C LEU A 118 4.30 0.10 14.20
N PHE A 119 3.02 0.10 13.83
CA PHE A 119 2.60 -0.17 12.45
C PHE A 119 2.76 1.07 11.59
N LEU A 120 3.65 0.97 10.61
CA LEU A 120 4.03 2.08 9.74
C LEU A 120 4.46 1.54 8.37
N SER A 121 3.69 1.83 7.32
CA SER A 121 4.00 1.44 5.94
C SER A 121 5.27 2.12 5.41
N SER A 122 5.90 1.51 4.41
CA SER A 122 7.01 2.12 3.65
C SER A 122 6.58 3.35 2.83
N CYS A 123 5.27 3.53 2.65
CA CYS A 123 4.67 4.76 2.10
C CYS A 123 3.28 4.99 2.67
N VAL A 124 2.85 6.25 2.69
CA VAL A 124 1.47 6.63 3.04
C VAL A 124 0.53 6.21 1.91
N MET A 125 -0.56 5.53 2.25
CA MET A 125 -1.56 5.10 1.26
C MET A 125 -2.16 6.30 0.50
N ASP A 126 -2.74 6.06 -0.65
CA ASP A 126 -3.35 7.03 -1.58
C ASP A 126 -2.37 8.07 -2.14
N THR A 127 -1.58 8.73 -1.32
CA THR A 127 -0.62 9.77 -1.72
C THR A 127 0.71 9.22 -2.18
N PHE A 128 1.05 7.98 -1.80
CA PHE A 128 2.32 7.31 -2.07
C PHE A 128 3.56 8.02 -1.51
N PHE A 129 3.37 8.91 -0.51
CA PHE A 129 4.48 9.60 0.14
C PHE A 129 5.41 8.59 0.82
N GLU A 130 6.69 8.59 0.44
CA GLU A 130 7.68 7.66 1.00
C GLU A 130 8.03 8.01 2.44
N ILE A 131 8.13 7.01 3.29
CA ILE A 131 8.48 7.12 4.69
C ILE A 131 9.92 6.66 4.87
N SER A 132 10.75 7.50 5.49
CA SER A 132 12.11 7.15 5.92
C SER A 132 12.04 6.52 7.31
N LEU A 133 12.37 5.25 7.43
CA LEU A 133 12.42 4.58 8.75
C LEU A 133 13.62 5.05 9.57
N ASP A 134 14.70 5.56 8.96
CA ASP A 134 15.79 6.21 9.67
C ASP A 134 15.29 7.40 10.49
N ASP A 135 14.41 8.22 9.89
CA ASP A 135 13.83 9.37 10.59
C ASP A 135 12.94 8.90 11.75
N VAL A 136 12.17 7.82 11.56
CA VAL A 136 11.29 7.25 12.60
C VAL A 136 12.10 6.74 13.80
N LYS A 137 13.20 6.01 13.57
CA LYS A 137 14.07 5.47 14.62
C LYS A 137 14.70 6.56 15.51
N ASN A 138 14.77 7.82 15.06
CA ASN A 138 15.19 8.95 15.89
C ASN A 138 14.16 9.35 16.94
N PHE A 139 12.90 8.92 16.81
CA PHE A 139 11.79 9.31 17.70
C PHE A 139 11.28 8.18 18.58
N THR A 140 11.59 6.90 18.25
CA THR A 140 11.09 5.75 18.99
C THR A 140 12.04 4.55 18.91
N ASN A 141 12.06 3.75 19.97
CA ASN A 141 12.71 2.45 20.01
C ASN A 141 11.73 1.29 19.70
N ALA A 142 10.49 1.59 19.36
CA ALA A 142 9.49 0.57 19.04
C ALA A 142 9.96 -0.33 17.88
N LYS A 143 9.56 -1.60 17.92
CA LYS A 143 9.72 -2.50 16.77
C LYS A 143 8.79 -2.03 15.65
N ILE A 144 9.35 -1.78 14.47
CA ILE A 144 8.59 -1.29 13.32
C ILE A 144 8.03 -2.46 12.52
N ILE A 145 6.72 -2.44 12.34
CA ILE A 145 5.95 -3.41 11.53
C ILE A 145 5.48 -2.68 10.26
N SER A 146 6.12 -2.98 9.13
CA SER A 146 5.91 -2.24 7.88
C SER A 146 5.17 -3.03 6.83
N ASN A 147 4.33 -2.37 6.04
CA ASN A 147 3.85 -2.90 4.79
C ASN A 147 4.94 -2.79 3.72
N GLY A 148 5.52 -3.92 3.35
CA GLY A 148 6.57 -4.02 2.36
C GLY A 148 6.09 -4.21 0.92
N SER A 149 4.77 -4.18 0.65
CA SER A 149 4.24 -4.50 -0.69
C SER A 149 4.76 -3.58 -1.79
N ALA A 150 4.94 -2.29 -1.49
CA ALA A 150 5.51 -1.32 -2.42
C ALA A 150 7.04 -1.28 -2.36
N LYS A 151 7.62 -1.41 -1.16
CA LYS A 151 9.05 -1.34 -0.91
C LYS A 151 9.36 -1.98 0.44
N ILE A 152 10.36 -2.85 0.48
CA ILE A 152 10.90 -3.37 1.74
C ILE A 152 11.99 -2.40 2.21
N ASP A 153 11.89 -1.98 3.46
CA ASP A 153 12.93 -1.20 4.11
C ASP A 153 13.72 -2.10 5.06
N SER A 154 15.06 -2.03 4.99
CA SER A 154 15.97 -2.85 5.80
C SER A 154 15.89 -2.57 7.31
N LEU A 155 15.30 -1.44 7.70
CA LEU A 155 15.10 -1.05 9.09
C LEU A 155 13.78 -1.54 9.70
N SER A 156 12.96 -2.22 8.91
CA SER A 156 11.76 -2.87 9.43
C SER A 156 12.13 -4.09 10.26
N ASP A 157 11.62 -4.16 11.49
CA ASP A 157 11.81 -5.33 12.37
C ASP A 157 10.89 -6.50 11.95
N ILE A 158 9.72 -6.15 11.38
CA ILE A 158 8.71 -7.07 10.88
C ILE A 158 8.15 -6.47 9.59
N VAL A 159 7.94 -7.30 8.57
CA VAL A 159 7.39 -6.84 7.29
C VAL A 159 6.17 -7.69 6.93
N TYR A 160 5.07 -7.04 6.55
CA TYR A 160 3.91 -7.75 6.02
C TYR A 160 3.58 -7.31 4.59
N PHE A 161 2.88 -8.17 3.86
CA PHE A 161 2.56 -7.98 2.45
C PHE A 161 1.09 -8.20 2.18
N ASP A 162 0.52 -7.29 1.39
CA ASP A 162 -0.77 -7.45 0.74
C ASP A 162 -0.55 -8.16 -0.60
N ASN A 163 -0.83 -9.45 -0.67
CA ASN A 163 -0.64 -10.21 -1.89
C ASN A 163 -1.51 -9.70 -3.05
N TYR A 164 -2.70 -9.18 -2.77
CA TYR A 164 -3.51 -8.58 -3.83
C TYR A 164 -2.83 -7.37 -4.47
N LYS A 165 -2.28 -6.47 -3.66
CA LYS A 165 -1.53 -5.30 -4.16
C LYS A 165 -0.16 -5.68 -4.73
N LEU A 166 0.49 -6.70 -4.17
CA LEU A 166 1.82 -7.10 -4.60
C LEU A 166 1.80 -7.88 -5.91
N CYS A 167 0.99 -8.92 -6.01
CA CYS A 167 1.01 -9.86 -7.13
C CYS A 167 -0.29 -9.95 -7.94
N GLY A 168 -1.38 -9.33 -7.50
CA GLY A 168 -2.66 -9.30 -8.21
C GLY A 168 -3.63 -10.44 -7.85
N TYR A 169 -3.31 -11.28 -6.86
CA TYR A 169 -4.16 -12.39 -6.42
C TYR A 169 -4.64 -12.19 -5.00
N SER A 170 -5.94 -12.46 -4.76
CA SER A 170 -6.55 -12.41 -3.43
C SER A 170 -6.17 -13.65 -2.61
N LEU A 171 -4.93 -13.70 -2.19
CA LEU A 171 -4.36 -14.71 -1.32
C LEU A 171 -4.19 -14.17 0.10
N SER A 172 -3.81 -15.04 1.04
CA SER A 172 -3.43 -14.62 2.39
C SER A 172 -2.34 -13.57 2.37
N GLY A 173 -2.35 -12.65 3.31
CA GLY A 173 -1.21 -11.80 3.59
C GLY A 173 -0.04 -12.63 4.12
N VAL A 174 1.18 -12.20 3.85
CA VAL A 174 2.41 -12.83 4.34
C VAL A 174 3.07 -11.88 5.33
N ILE A 175 3.55 -12.38 6.46
CA ILE A 175 4.32 -11.61 7.43
C ILE A 175 5.65 -12.31 7.69
N LEU A 176 6.73 -11.52 7.66
CA LEU A 176 8.11 -11.95 7.86
C LEU A 176 8.65 -11.34 9.14
N PHE A 177 9.35 -12.13 9.94
CA PHE A 177 9.94 -11.71 11.21
C PHE A 177 11.10 -12.61 11.61
N ASN A 178 11.80 -12.26 12.68
CA ASN A 178 12.93 -13.06 13.20
C ASN A 178 12.72 -13.55 14.64
N ASP A 179 12.02 -12.78 15.47
CA ASP A 179 11.81 -13.11 16.90
C ASP A 179 10.59 -14.03 17.06
N GLU A 180 10.84 -15.29 17.43
CA GLU A 180 9.82 -16.33 17.60
C GLU A 180 8.79 -16.04 18.70
N ASN A 181 9.08 -15.09 19.60
CA ASN A 181 8.18 -14.75 20.69
C ASN A 181 7.12 -13.72 20.33
N ILE A 182 7.19 -13.14 19.11
CA ILE A 182 6.26 -12.08 18.69
C ILE A 182 4.95 -12.67 18.21
N PHE A 183 5.02 -13.70 17.36
CA PHE A 183 3.85 -14.36 16.80
C PHE A 183 3.91 -15.86 17.02
N GLU A 184 2.75 -16.47 17.23
CA GLU A 184 2.64 -17.91 17.27
C GLU A 184 3.04 -18.52 15.92
N LEU A 185 3.97 -19.48 15.93
CA LEU A 185 4.34 -20.24 14.74
C LEU A 185 3.26 -21.30 14.46
N LEU A 186 2.68 -21.22 13.28
CA LEU A 186 1.66 -22.14 12.85
C LEU A 186 2.27 -23.42 12.27
N ASN A 187 1.57 -24.55 12.43
CA ASN A 187 1.86 -25.77 11.70
C ASN A 187 1.69 -25.52 10.20
N MET A 188 2.43 -26.27 9.37
CA MET A 188 2.41 -26.14 7.91
C MET A 188 1.00 -26.19 7.31
N ALA A 189 0.09 -26.98 7.87
CA ALA A 189 -1.29 -27.09 7.41
C ALA A 189 -2.11 -25.79 7.49
N PHE A 190 -1.65 -24.81 8.26
CA PHE A 190 -2.29 -23.49 8.43
C PHE A 190 -1.55 -22.39 7.67
N ILE A 191 -0.48 -22.69 6.96
CA ILE A 191 0.27 -21.74 6.16
C ILE A 191 -0.22 -21.80 4.71
N ASP A 192 -0.62 -20.66 4.17
CA ASP A 192 -0.91 -20.52 2.74
C ASP A 192 0.40 -20.48 1.95
N THR A 193 0.93 -21.67 1.62
CA THR A 193 2.21 -21.82 0.91
C THR A 193 2.18 -21.18 -0.46
N LEU A 194 1.01 -21.16 -1.13
CA LEU A 194 0.82 -20.45 -2.38
C LEU A 194 1.02 -18.95 -2.21
N ALA A 195 0.42 -18.36 -1.16
CA ALA A 195 0.59 -16.95 -0.86
C ALA A 195 2.07 -16.60 -0.64
N VAL A 196 2.80 -17.44 0.09
CA VAL A 196 4.24 -17.26 0.36
C VAL A 196 5.06 -17.33 -0.93
N LYS A 197 4.79 -18.31 -1.81
CA LYS A 197 5.48 -18.46 -3.10
C LYS A 197 5.21 -17.27 -4.01
N CYS A 198 3.95 -16.90 -4.21
CA CYS A 198 3.56 -15.76 -5.05
C CYS A 198 4.16 -14.44 -4.55
N CYS A 199 4.17 -14.23 -3.23
CA CYS A 199 4.80 -13.07 -2.62
C CYS A 199 6.30 -13.01 -2.95
N PHE A 200 7.02 -14.11 -2.80
CA PHE A 200 8.45 -14.18 -3.11
C PHE A 200 8.73 -13.87 -4.58
N GLU A 201 8.02 -14.51 -5.50
CA GLU A 201 8.19 -14.31 -6.94
C GLU A 201 7.90 -12.86 -7.36
N ALA A 202 6.85 -12.26 -6.79
CA ALA A 202 6.53 -10.88 -7.07
C ALA A 202 7.63 -9.92 -6.58
N LEU A 203 8.14 -10.13 -5.37
CA LEU A 203 9.23 -9.33 -4.80
C LEU A 203 10.55 -9.51 -5.57
N GLU A 204 10.83 -10.72 -6.04
CA GLU A 204 12.04 -11.02 -6.80
C GLU A 204 12.06 -10.33 -8.16
N ASN A 205 10.92 -10.26 -8.81
CA ASN A 205 10.75 -9.69 -10.14
C ASN A 205 10.30 -8.22 -10.12
N GLN A 206 10.26 -7.59 -8.95
CA GLN A 206 9.78 -6.22 -8.81
C GLN A 206 10.63 -5.23 -9.63
N LYS A 207 9.98 -4.54 -10.57
CA LYS A 207 10.60 -3.53 -11.44
C LYS A 207 9.81 -2.24 -11.33
N PHE A 208 10.52 -1.15 -11.20
CA PHE A 208 9.93 0.18 -11.13
C PHE A 208 10.30 0.97 -12.37
N ASN A 209 9.33 1.70 -12.90
CA ASN A 209 9.56 2.65 -13.98
C ASN A 209 9.71 4.06 -13.42
N TYR A 210 10.90 4.63 -13.51
CA TYR A 210 11.24 5.95 -12.95
C TYR A 210 11.01 7.10 -13.92
N GLU A 211 10.85 6.84 -15.22
CA GLU A 211 10.81 7.89 -16.24
C GLU A 211 9.42 8.39 -16.58
N VAL A 212 8.42 7.53 -16.48
CA VAL A 212 7.03 7.82 -16.90
C VAL A 212 6.41 8.90 -16.03
N LYS A 213 6.67 8.88 -14.73
CA LYS A 213 6.12 9.83 -13.75
C LYS A 213 6.42 11.28 -14.10
N GLU A 214 7.68 11.59 -14.36
CA GLU A 214 8.12 12.96 -14.63
C GLU A 214 7.52 13.49 -15.94
N LYS A 215 7.46 12.66 -16.98
CA LYS A 215 6.84 13.00 -18.26
C LYS A 215 5.34 13.29 -18.09
N PHE A 216 4.62 12.45 -17.34
CA PHE A 216 3.20 12.71 -17.02
C PHE A 216 3.00 14.01 -16.24
N LEU A 217 3.83 14.21 -15.21
CA LEU A 217 3.75 15.39 -14.35
C LEU A 217 3.95 16.69 -15.14
N GLU A 218 4.96 16.70 -16.03
CA GLU A 218 5.23 17.84 -16.91
C GLU A 218 4.03 18.16 -17.82
N LYS A 219 3.52 17.16 -18.54
CA LYS A 219 2.40 17.33 -19.46
C LYS A 219 1.09 17.71 -18.75
N LEU A 220 0.82 17.13 -17.57
CA LEU A 220 -0.35 17.52 -16.77
C LEU A 220 -0.26 18.99 -16.32
N LYS A 221 0.91 19.46 -15.87
CA LYS A 221 1.11 20.87 -15.49
C LYS A 221 0.96 21.80 -16.67
N GLU A 222 1.52 21.44 -17.84
CA GLU A 222 1.43 22.22 -19.07
C GLU A 222 -0.04 22.42 -19.49
N LYS A 223 -0.85 21.36 -19.52
CA LYS A 223 -2.23 21.36 -20.02
C LYS A 223 -3.24 21.92 -19.00
N LEU A 224 -3.14 21.52 -17.76
CA LEU A 224 -4.11 21.87 -16.72
C LEU A 224 -3.77 23.18 -15.99
N LYS A 225 -2.52 23.63 -16.05
CA LYS A 225 -2.04 24.89 -15.45
C LYS A 225 -2.51 25.04 -13.99
N ASP A 226 -3.22 26.12 -13.68
CA ASP A 226 -3.73 26.43 -12.35
C ASP A 226 -4.89 25.53 -11.87
N ASN A 227 -5.39 24.63 -12.74
CA ASN A 227 -6.49 23.71 -12.41
C ASN A 227 -6.03 22.42 -11.75
N ILE A 228 -4.74 22.12 -11.79
CA ILE A 228 -4.12 20.98 -11.08
C ILE A 228 -3.45 21.48 -9.80
N TYR A 229 -3.52 20.67 -8.74
CA TYR A 229 -2.77 20.90 -7.51
C TYR A 229 -2.36 19.58 -6.89
N PHE A 230 -1.45 19.65 -5.91
CA PHE A 230 -0.85 18.48 -5.27
C PHE A 230 -0.98 18.58 -3.77
N PHE A 231 -1.37 17.49 -3.13
CA PHE A 231 -1.43 17.41 -1.67
C PHE A 231 -0.05 17.16 -1.05
N VAL A 232 0.83 16.52 -1.82
CA VAL A 232 2.17 16.13 -1.41
C VAL A 232 3.20 16.54 -2.46
N ASP A 233 4.46 16.67 -2.06
CA ASP A 233 5.57 16.85 -3.00
C ASP A 233 5.80 15.54 -3.77
N ASN A 234 5.56 15.56 -5.08
CA ASN A 234 5.73 14.38 -5.93
C ASN A 234 7.18 13.84 -5.97
N LYS A 235 8.17 14.62 -5.59
CA LYS A 235 9.56 14.17 -5.45
C LYS A 235 9.76 13.25 -4.25
N LYS A 236 8.85 13.30 -3.29
CA LYS A 236 8.86 12.48 -2.06
C LYS A 236 7.87 11.33 -2.13
N THR A 237 7.36 10.99 -3.32
CA THR A 237 6.43 9.87 -3.51
C THR A 237 7.09 8.77 -4.32
N LEU A 238 6.55 7.56 -4.21
CA LEU A 238 7.05 6.40 -4.95
C LEU A 238 7.28 6.73 -6.43
N PRO A 239 8.38 6.27 -7.02
CA PRO A 239 8.82 6.73 -8.35
C PRO A 239 7.90 6.30 -9.50
N TYR A 240 7.11 5.26 -9.30
CA TYR A 240 6.18 4.71 -10.28
C TYR A 240 4.71 5.10 -10.02
N THR A 241 4.49 6.13 -9.22
CA THR A 241 3.16 6.62 -8.86
C THR A 241 3.06 8.12 -9.05
N LEU A 242 1.85 8.62 -9.27
CA LEU A 242 1.57 10.05 -9.32
C LEU A 242 0.24 10.33 -8.63
N HIS A 243 0.26 11.25 -7.67
CA HIS A 243 -0.91 11.70 -6.95
C HIS A 243 -1.12 13.18 -7.21
N PHE A 244 -2.35 13.56 -7.60
CA PHE A 244 -2.72 14.95 -7.86
C PHE A 244 -4.22 15.17 -7.65
N ALA A 245 -4.67 16.39 -7.73
CA ALA A 245 -6.08 16.73 -7.67
C ALA A 245 -6.44 17.80 -8.70
N LEU A 246 -7.71 17.84 -9.09
CA LEU A 246 -8.26 18.82 -10.00
C LEU A 246 -9.24 19.75 -9.27
N LYS A 247 -9.10 21.06 -9.47
CA LYS A 247 -9.93 22.07 -8.80
C LYS A 247 -11.40 21.93 -9.16
N ASN A 248 -12.24 22.01 -8.15
CA ASN A 248 -13.69 22.14 -8.27
C ASN A 248 -14.41 21.00 -9.01
N ILE A 249 -13.85 19.80 -9.00
CA ILE A 249 -14.53 18.59 -9.50
C ILE A 249 -14.26 17.42 -8.57
N LYS A 250 -15.17 16.47 -8.55
CA LYS A 250 -14.97 15.21 -7.86
C LYS A 250 -14.19 14.24 -8.76
N ALA A 251 -13.11 13.65 -8.26
CA ALA A 251 -12.29 12.71 -9.03
C ALA A 251 -13.09 11.59 -9.70
N ARG A 252 -14.15 11.10 -9.03
CA ARG A 252 -15.05 10.06 -9.58
C ARG A 252 -15.65 10.44 -10.94
N GLU A 253 -15.89 11.72 -11.21
CA GLU A 253 -16.50 12.18 -12.45
C GLU A 253 -15.52 12.06 -13.61
N ILE A 254 -14.25 12.43 -13.37
CA ILE A 254 -13.15 12.22 -14.32
C ILE A 254 -12.92 10.71 -14.54
N ILE A 255 -12.83 9.92 -13.46
CA ILE A 255 -12.59 8.47 -13.53
C ILE A 255 -13.67 7.79 -14.39
N ARG A 256 -14.94 8.11 -14.14
CA ARG A 256 -16.07 7.53 -14.89
C ARG A 256 -16.08 7.94 -16.36
N THR A 257 -15.84 9.21 -16.63
CA THR A 257 -15.89 9.71 -18.02
C THR A 257 -14.71 9.23 -18.85
N LEU A 258 -13.52 9.08 -18.26
CA LEU A 258 -12.35 8.53 -18.94
C LEU A 258 -12.48 7.02 -19.19
N ALA A 259 -13.22 6.30 -18.36
CA ALA A 259 -13.48 4.87 -18.58
C ALA A 259 -14.19 4.59 -19.92
N PHE A 260 -15.03 5.51 -20.42
CA PHE A 260 -15.62 5.43 -21.75
C PHE A 260 -14.59 5.57 -22.90
N ASP A 261 -13.46 6.21 -22.62
CA ASP A 261 -12.32 6.29 -23.55
C ASP A 261 -11.30 5.14 -23.32
N ASN A 262 -11.65 4.10 -22.54
CA ASN A 262 -10.80 2.99 -22.14
C ASN A 262 -9.52 3.43 -21.39
N ILE A 263 -9.60 4.53 -20.62
CA ILE A 263 -8.56 5.03 -19.73
C ILE A 263 -9.06 4.89 -18.29
N PHE A 264 -8.37 4.06 -17.49
CA PHE A 264 -8.77 3.72 -16.14
C PHE A 264 -7.83 4.35 -15.12
N LEU A 265 -8.38 5.23 -14.29
CA LEU A 265 -7.71 5.91 -13.18
C LEU A 265 -8.28 5.41 -11.85
N SER A 266 -7.62 5.78 -10.75
CA SER A 266 -8.12 5.53 -9.40
C SER A 266 -8.11 6.81 -8.53
N ASN A 267 -8.78 6.76 -7.42
CA ASN A 267 -8.69 7.76 -6.34
C ASN A 267 -8.15 7.14 -5.05
N GLY A 268 -7.24 6.19 -5.19
CA GLY A 268 -6.64 5.48 -4.07
C GLY A 268 -7.48 4.27 -3.61
N GLU A 269 -7.36 3.87 -2.35
CA GLU A 269 -8.02 2.69 -1.79
C GLU A 269 -9.55 2.75 -1.87
N GLY A 270 -10.13 3.93 -1.74
CA GLY A 270 -11.58 4.12 -1.84
C GLY A 270 -12.16 3.69 -3.18
N CYS A 271 -11.38 3.77 -4.26
CA CYS A 271 -11.78 3.34 -5.60
C CYS A 271 -11.81 1.81 -5.72
N SER A 272 -10.84 1.13 -5.13
CA SER A 272 -10.75 -0.34 -5.17
C SER A 272 -11.92 -1.02 -4.47
N LEU A 273 -12.56 -0.33 -3.53
CA LEU A 273 -13.76 -0.80 -2.83
C LEU A 273 -15.06 -0.51 -3.60
N GLY A 274 -14.97 0.05 -4.81
CA GLY A 274 -16.12 0.47 -5.61
C GLY A 274 -16.93 1.61 -4.98
N LEU A 275 -16.40 2.25 -3.93
CA LEU A 275 -17.08 3.27 -3.15
C LEU A 275 -16.60 4.66 -3.55
N SER A 276 -17.55 5.55 -3.79
CA SER A 276 -17.29 6.98 -4.07
C SER A 276 -17.02 7.77 -2.77
N LYS A 277 -16.17 7.22 -1.89
CA LYS A 277 -15.80 7.88 -0.64
C LYS A 277 -14.69 8.91 -0.85
N PRO A 278 -14.61 9.97 -0.02
CA PRO A 278 -13.43 10.83 0.03
C PRO A 278 -12.21 10.03 0.49
N SER A 279 -11.01 10.44 0.09
CA SER A 279 -9.79 9.82 0.59
C SER A 279 -9.66 10.01 2.10
N ARG A 280 -9.60 8.91 2.84
CA ARG A 280 -9.36 8.89 4.28
C ARG A 280 -7.99 9.51 4.62
N ILE A 281 -7.02 9.25 3.79
CA ILE A 281 -5.65 9.76 3.95
C ILE A 281 -5.64 11.29 3.87
N ILE A 282 -6.25 11.86 2.83
CA ILE A 282 -6.31 13.31 2.65
C ILE A 282 -7.07 13.97 3.81
N GLN A 283 -8.14 13.33 4.32
CA GLN A 283 -8.83 13.81 5.52
C GLN A 283 -7.95 13.73 6.77
N ALA A 284 -7.17 12.64 6.94
CA ALA A 284 -6.21 12.50 8.03
C ALA A 284 -5.07 13.54 7.97
N MET A 285 -4.75 14.06 6.78
CA MET A 285 -3.84 15.19 6.59
C MET A 285 -4.46 16.55 6.96
N GLY A 286 -5.73 16.60 7.38
CA GLY A 286 -6.43 17.81 7.83
C GLY A 286 -7.15 18.58 6.71
N TYR A 287 -7.42 17.95 5.58
CA TYR A 287 -8.26 18.54 4.52
C TYR A 287 -9.74 18.17 4.74
N ASP A 288 -10.62 19.07 4.27
CA ASP A 288 -12.06 18.83 4.33
C ASP A 288 -12.52 17.72 3.37
N GLU A 289 -13.74 17.24 3.56
CA GLU A 289 -14.31 16.16 2.77
C GLU A 289 -14.42 16.50 1.28
N THR A 290 -14.80 17.73 0.94
CA THR A 290 -14.97 18.18 -0.45
C THR A 290 -13.63 18.15 -1.18
N THR A 291 -12.61 18.71 -0.58
CA THR A 291 -11.23 18.70 -1.11
C THR A 291 -10.69 17.29 -1.25
N SER A 292 -10.97 16.41 -0.28
CA SER A 292 -10.53 15.01 -0.30
C SER A 292 -11.16 14.17 -1.41
N ARG A 293 -12.28 14.63 -2.01
CA ARG A 293 -12.92 13.97 -3.16
C ARG A 293 -12.29 14.29 -4.50
N ASN A 294 -11.36 15.24 -4.56
CA ASN A 294 -10.74 15.71 -5.80
C ASN A 294 -9.49 14.91 -6.18
N ALA A 295 -9.00 14.06 -5.28
CA ALA A 295 -7.74 13.33 -5.41
C ALA A 295 -7.82 12.22 -6.47
N ILE A 296 -6.79 12.16 -7.33
CA ILE A 296 -6.59 11.15 -8.37
C ILE A 296 -5.21 10.52 -8.15
N SER A 297 -5.15 9.21 -8.27
CA SER A 297 -3.92 8.43 -8.12
C SER A 297 -3.67 7.61 -9.38
N LEU A 298 -2.44 7.62 -9.88
CA LEU A 298 -1.96 6.85 -11.01
C LEU A 298 -0.81 5.94 -10.60
N ASN A 299 -0.78 4.74 -11.17
CA ASN A 299 0.34 3.80 -11.05
C ASN A 299 0.84 3.43 -12.44
N PHE A 300 2.16 3.38 -12.61
CA PHE A 300 2.83 3.10 -13.87
C PHE A 300 3.55 1.74 -13.79
N LEU A 301 2.89 0.68 -14.28
CA LEU A 301 3.48 -0.66 -14.35
C LEU A 301 4.15 -0.96 -15.71
N GLN A 302 3.94 -0.09 -16.68
CA GLN A 302 4.47 -0.25 -18.03
C GLN A 302 5.05 1.07 -18.53
N ASP A 303 5.88 0.98 -19.54
CA ASP A 303 6.36 2.15 -20.26
C ASP A 303 5.25 2.72 -21.13
N PHE A 304 5.25 4.04 -21.24
CA PHE A 304 4.40 4.78 -22.16
C PHE A 304 5.29 5.67 -23.04
N ASP A 305 5.07 5.62 -24.33
CA ASP A 305 5.66 6.60 -25.25
C ASP A 305 5.06 7.99 -25.05
N GLU A 306 5.73 9.01 -25.55
CA GLU A 306 5.33 10.40 -25.37
C GLU A 306 3.98 10.70 -26.02
N GLU A 307 3.68 10.08 -27.16
CA GLU A 307 2.40 10.23 -27.86
C GLU A 307 1.24 9.70 -27.02
N THR A 308 1.41 8.52 -26.42
CA THR A 308 0.42 7.91 -25.53
C THR A 308 0.21 8.75 -24.26
N ILE A 309 1.29 9.26 -23.65
CA ILE A 309 1.19 10.17 -22.51
C ILE A 309 0.40 11.42 -22.87
N LEU A 310 0.74 12.07 -23.97
CA LEU A 310 0.06 13.27 -24.44
C LEU A 310 -1.43 13.01 -24.70
N LYS A 311 -1.76 11.90 -25.36
CA LYS A 311 -3.14 11.49 -25.62
C LYS A 311 -3.93 11.30 -24.33
N ILE A 312 -3.34 10.68 -23.31
CA ILE A 312 -4.00 10.48 -22.01
C ILE A 312 -4.25 11.83 -21.33
N VAL A 313 -3.23 12.70 -21.31
CA VAL A 313 -3.32 14.03 -20.67
C VAL A 313 -4.32 14.92 -21.39
N ASP A 314 -4.35 14.92 -22.73
CA ASP A 314 -5.34 15.65 -23.53
C ASP A 314 -6.78 15.18 -23.22
N LYS A 315 -6.97 13.87 -23.02
CA LYS A 315 -8.26 13.33 -22.61
C LYS A 315 -8.65 13.77 -21.20
N ILE A 316 -7.73 13.79 -20.26
CA ILE A 316 -7.97 14.29 -18.90
C ILE A 316 -8.39 15.77 -18.97
N GLU A 317 -7.66 16.61 -19.72
CA GLU A 317 -7.98 18.01 -19.90
C GLU A 317 -9.36 18.20 -20.56
N GLN A 318 -9.64 17.46 -21.63
CA GLN A 318 -10.92 17.51 -22.34
C GLN A 318 -12.09 17.20 -21.40
N LYS A 319 -12.01 16.09 -20.63
CA LYS A 319 -13.05 15.69 -19.71
C LYS A 319 -13.21 16.69 -18.56
N TYR A 320 -12.10 17.19 -18.03
CA TYR A 320 -12.13 18.24 -17.02
C TYR A 320 -12.92 19.47 -17.50
N LYS A 321 -12.62 19.98 -18.71
CA LYS A 321 -13.34 21.12 -19.30
C LYS A 321 -14.82 20.81 -19.51
N GLN A 322 -15.17 19.61 -20.00
CA GLN A 322 -16.55 19.21 -20.21
C GLN A 322 -17.36 19.17 -18.90
N ILE A 323 -16.80 18.61 -17.82
CA ILE A 323 -17.46 18.53 -16.51
C ILE A 323 -17.67 19.94 -15.96
N ARG A 324 -16.65 20.79 -16.03
CA ARG A 324 -16.70 22.19 -15.54
C ARG A 324 -17.73 23.08 -16.22
N VAL A 325 -18.17 22.75 -17.41
CA VAL A 325 -19.23 23.50 -18.14
C VAL A 325 -20.62 23.04 -17.69
N LEU A 326 -20.73 21.86 -17.12
CA LEU A 326 -22.00 21.27 -16.66
C LEU A 326 -22.33 21.59 -15.18
N ASP A 327 -21.33 22.03 -14.41
CA ASP A 327 -21.46 22.54 -13.03
C ASP A 327 -21.66 24.08 -13.03
#